data_bcc774a4a909860789fe1eb965c90c87
#
_entry.id   bcc774a4a909860789fe1eb965c90c87
#
_cell.length_a   1.000
_cell.length_b   1.000
_cell.length_c   1.000
_cell.angle_alpha   90.00
_cell.angle_beta   90.00
_cell.angle_gamma   90.00
#
_symmetry.space_group_name_H-M   'P 1'
#
loop_
_entity.id
_entity.type
_entity.pdbx_description
1 polymer ?
#
loop_
_entity_poly.entity_id
_entity_poly.type
_entity_poly.pdbx_seq_one_letter_code
_entity_poly.pdbx_strand_id
1 'polypeptide(L)'
;MQTFQFPMRLKGVSRYEEKTEGKDVEAKEWRDEQFIKAIRQNRAGMFRVARMMLRNDSDAEEAVAEATMKAYAHIGSLRSWDAVRPWLMRITVNTCHKVLRRRKRELPTDEQSVFDHPQEERERADIW
;
A
#
# COMPACT_ATOMS: atom_id res chain seq x y z
N MET A 1 1.21 -4.11 13.33
CA MET A 1 0.30 -3.75 13.37
C MET A 1 -0.05 -3.72 13.36
N GLN A 2 0.34 -3.53 13.46
CA GLN A 2 -0.45 -3.29 13.64
C GLN A 2 -0.62 -3.19 13.66
N THR A 3 -0.31 -3.07 13.84
CA THR A 3 -1.08 -2.84 14.05
C THR A 3 -1.23 -2.71 14.16
N PHE A 4 -1.11 -2.49 14.42
CA PHE A 4 -1.83 -2.18 14.69
C PHE A 4 -1.82 -2.45 14.99
N GLN A 5 -1.62 -2.42 15.15
CA GLN A 5 -2.16 -2.42 15.56
C GLN A 5 -2.40 -2.39 15.78
N PHE A 6 -2.28 -2.67 16.10
CA PHE A 6 -2.76 -2.61 16.56
C PHE A 6 -2.80 -3.18 16.94
N PRO A 7 -2.74 -3.38 17.11
CA PRO A 7 -3.03 -3.72 17.63
C PRO A 7 -3.18 -4.26 17.98
N MET A 8 -3.11 -4.53 18.22
CA MET A 8 -3.43 -4.85 18.67
C MET A 8 -3.61 -5.22 19.21
N ARG A 9 -3.42 -5.40 19.42
CA ARG A 9 -3.76 -5.66 20.23
C ARG A 9 -4.42 -6.36 20.60
N LEU A 10 -4.88 -6.87 20.78
CA LEU A 10 -5.57 -7.29 21.29
C LEU A 10 -5.95 -8.20 21.94
N LYS A 11 -5.85 -8.54 22.30
CA LYS A 11 -6.06 -9.38 22.97
C LYS A 11 -6.21 -9.10 24.15
N GLY A 12 -6.23 -8.93 24.57
CA GLY A 12 -6.29 -8.60 25.76
C GLY A 12 -7.42 -8.08 26.25
N VAL A 13 -8.04 -7.72 26.01
CA VAL A 13 -9.01 -7.36 26.37
C VAL A 13 -9.54 -7.14 27.44
N SER A 14 -10.01 -6.80 27.96
CA SER A 14 -10.45 -6.73 29.14
C SER A 14 -11.21 -5.57 29.54
N ARG A 15 -11.47 -5.35 30.76
CA ARG A 15 -12.16 -4.21 31.24
C ARG A 15 -11.51 -2.94 30.85
N TYR A 16 -10.26 -3.00 30.72
CA TYR A 16 -9.45 -1.90 30.32
C TYR A 16 -9.85 -1.42 28.96
N GLU A 17 -10.08 -2.34 28.05
CA GLU A 17 -10.55 -1.98 26.74
C GLU A 17 -11.94 -1.39 26.78
N GLU A 18 -12.76 -1.88 27.64
CA GLU A 18 -14.10 -1.34 27.73
C GLU A 18 -14.12 0.12 28.08
N LYS A 19 -13.23 0.53 28.96
CA LYS A 19 -13.18 1.91 29.37
C LYS A 19 -12.72 2.82 28.27
N THR A 20 -11.85 2.34 27.41
CA THR A 20 -11.27 3.17 26.37
C THR A 20 -11.95 2.95 25.03
N GLU A 21 -12.97 2.13 24.99
CA GLU A 21 -13.56 1.74 23.73
C GLU A 21 -14.04 2.94 22.91
N GLY A 22 -14.67 3.91 23.55
CA GLY A 22 -15.15 5.08 22.83
C GLY A 22 -14.04 5.88 22.21
N LYS A 23 -12.95 6.06 22.94
CA LYS A 23 -11.82 6.79 22.42
C LYS A 23 -11.15 6.04 21.27
N ASP A 24 -11.07 4.72 21.38
CA ASP A 24 -10.47 3.92 20.32
C ASP A 24 -11.29 4.01 19.06
N VAL A 25 -12.61 4.00 19.18
CA VAL A 25 -13.48 4.11 18.03
C VAL A 25 -13.31 5.48 17.37
N GLU A 26 -13.27 6.53 18.18
CA GLU A 26 -13.11 7.87 17.63
C GLU A 26 -11.77 8.03 16.92
N ALA A 27 -10.73 7.48 17.52
CA ALA A 27 -9.40 7.55 16.92
C ALA A 27 -9.36 6.80 15.60
N LYS A 28 -10.03 5.64 15.55
CA LYS A 28 -10.09 4.86 14.34
C LYS A 28 -10.86 5.59 13.26
N GLU A 29 -11.99 6.19 13.64
CA GLU A 29 -12.80 6.92 12.67
C GLU A 29 -12.03 8.10 12.11
N TRP A 30 -11.33 8.82 12.96
CA TRP A 30 -10.53 9.95 12.51
C TRP A 30 -9.46 9.48 11.53
N ARG A 31 -8.78 8.40 11.88
CA ARG A 31 -7.72 7.86 11.03
C ARG A 31 -8.27 7.43 9.69
N ASP A 32 -9.43 6.77 9.71
CA ASP A 32 -10.05 6.31 8.48
C ASP A 32 -10.44 7.49 7.59
N GLU A 33 -10.93 8.55 8.20
CA GLU A 33 -11.29 9.75 7.45
C GLU A 33 -10.06 10.37 6.80
N GLN A 34 -8.97 10.45 7.57
CA GLN A 34 -7.73 10.98 7.02
C GLN A 34 -7.22 10.12 5.88
N PHE A 35 -7.35 8.81 6.04
CA PHE A 35 -6.90 7.89 5.00
C PHE A 35 -7.72 8.08 3.73
N ILE A 36 -9.03 8.13 3.86
CA ILE A 36 -9.90 8.31 2.69
C ILE A 36 -9.56 9.61 1.99
N LYS A 37 -9.36 10.67 2.75
CA LYS A 37 -8.99 11.96 2.18
C LYS A 37 -7.68 11.87 1.43
N ALA A 38 -6.70 11.21 2.02
CA ALA A 38 -5.39 11.06 1.40
C ALA A 38 -5.49 10.28 0.10
N ILE A 39 -6.28 9.21 0.10
CA ILE A 39 -6.45 8.42 -1.12
C ILE A 39 -7.11 9.24 -2.20
N ARG A 40 -8.16 10.00 -1.86
CA ARG A 40 -8.82 10.84 -2.85
C ARG A 40 -7.88 11.85 -3.46
N GLN A 41 -7.02 12.41 -2.64
CA GLN A 41 -6.09 13.44 -3.13
C GLN A 41 -4.97 12.85 -3.97
N ASN A 42 -4.61 11.61 -3.73
CA ASN A 42 -3.44 11.01 -4.38
C ASN A 42 -3.76 9.96 -5.41
N ARG A 43 -5.03 9.61 -5.56
CA ARG A 43 -5.41 8.49 -6.41
C ARG A 43 -5.00 8.71 -7.86
N ALA A 44 -5.19 9.92 -8.37
CA ALA A 44 -4.81 10.19 -9.76
C ALA A 44 -3.32 10.01 -9.96
N GLY A 45 -2.51 10.44 -8.99
CA GLY A 45 -1.07 10.25 -9.08
C GLY A 45 -0.68 8.80 -9.00
N MET A 46 -1.34 8.04 -8.12
CA MET A 46 -1.09 6.61 -8.02
C MET A 46 -1.42 5.92 -9.34
N PHE A 47 -2.55 6.27 -9.93
CA PHE A 47 -2.94 5.69 -11.20
C PHE A 47 -1.94 6.02 -12.30
N ARG A 48 -1.49 7.27 -12.34
CA ARG A 48 -0.51 7.67 -13.36
C ARG A 48 0.75 6.85 -13.28
N VAL A 49 1.26 6.66 -12.06
CA VAL A 49 2.45 5.87 -11.88
C VAL A 49 2.21 4.43 -12.32
N ALA A 50 1.09 3.85 -11.87
CA ALA A 50 0.78 2.48 -12.21
C ALA A 50 0.60 2.32 -13.72
N ARG A 51 -0.06 3.30 -14.36
CA ARG A 51 -0.28 3.24 -15.79
C ARG A 51 1.03 3.28 -16.57
N MET A 52 1.95 4.10 -16.11
CA MET A 52 3.25 4.17 -16.75
C MET A 52 4.02 2.87 -16.63
N MET A 53 3.91 2.21 -15.48
CA MET A 53 4.65 0.99 -15.26
C MET A 53 4.01 -0.22 -15.91
N LEU A 54 2.69 -0.29 -15.89
CA LEU A 54 1.99 -1.50 -16.34
C LEU A 54 1.44 -1.41 -17.75
N ARG A 55 1.28 -0.21 -18.25
CA ARG A 55 0.96 0.05 -19.63
C ARG A 55 -0.44 -0.36 -20.09
N ASN A 56 -1.35 -0.59 -19.15
CA ASN A 56 -2.74 -0.72 -19.52
C ASN A 56 -3.60 -0.29 -18.36
N ASP A 57 -4.80 0.18 -18.68
CA ASP A 57 -5.66 0.80 -17.70
C ASP A 57 -6.19 -0.21 -16.70
N SER A 58 -6.54 -1.39 -17.15
CA SER A 58 -7.13 -2.39 -16.28
C SER A 58 -6.15 -2.82 -15.20
N ASP A 59 -4.93 -3.12 -15.59
CA ASP A 59 -3.91 -3.51 -14.63
C ASP A 59 -3.55 -2.37 -13.69
N ALA A 60 -3.55 -1.15 -14.23
CA ALA A 60 -3.23 0.01 -13.41
C ALA A 60 -4.30 0.22 -12.33
N GLU A 61 -5.56 0.08 -12.71
CA GLU A 61 -6.64 0.24 -11.73
C GLU A 61 -6.57 -0.84 -10.67
N GLU A 62 -6.28 -2.06 -11.09
CA GLU A 62 -6.15 -3.15 -10.14
C GLU A 62 -5.00 -2.92 -9.19
N ALA A 63 -3.87 -2.44 -9.72
CA ALA A 63 -2.71 -2.16 -8.88
C ALA A 63 -3.00 -1.06 -7.88
N VAL A 64 -3.73 -0.01 -8.30
CA VAL A 64 -4.06 1.06 -7.37
C VAL A 64 -4.99 0.55 -6.28
N ALA A 65 -5.96 -0.30 -6.64
CA ALA A 65 -6.85 -0.87 -5.65
C ALA A 65 -6.07 -1.73 -4.65
N GLU A 66 -5.16 -2.54 -5.13
CA GLU A 66 -4.36 -3.38 -4.27
C GLU A 66 -3.44 -2.54 -3.39
N ALA A 67 -2.84 -1.50 -3.96
CA ALA A 67 -1.98 -0.60 -3.19
C ALA A 67 -2.76 0.10 -2.09
N THR A 68 -4.00 0.49 -2.39
CA THR A 68 -4.85 1.14 -1.40
C THR A 68 -5.13 0.20 -0.24
N MET A 69 -5.43 -1.06 -0.53
CA MET A 69 -5.67 -2.03 0.53
C MET A 69 -4.43 -2.28 1.37
N LYS A 70 -3.28 -2.37 0.72
CA LYS A 70 -2.03 -2.55 1.45
C LYS A 70 -1.73 -1.34 2.32
N ALA A 71 -1.97 -0.15 1.79
CA ALA A 71 -1.73 1.06 2.56
C ALA A 71 -2.59 1.06 3.82
N TYR A 72 -3.85 0.71 3.68
CA TYR A 72 -4.72 0.70 4.85
C TYR A 72 -4.25 -0.34 5.88
N ALA A 73 -3.85 -1.50 5.40
CA ALA A 73 -3.38 -2.57 6.28
C ALA A 73 -2.11 -2.16 7.03
N HIS A 74 -1.30 -1.29 6.43
CA HIS A 74 -0.03 -0.88 7.05
C HIS A 74 -0.05 0.56 7.50
N ILE A 75 -1.22 1.09 7.77
CA ILE A 75 -1.34 2.49 8.10
C ILE A 75 -0.56 2.87 9.36
N GLY A 76 -0.32 1.89 10.22
CA GLY A 76 0.47 2.14 11.42
C GLY A 76 1.93 2.47 11.13
N SER A 77 2.41 2.16 9.94
CA SER A 77 3.79 2.47 9.59
C SER A 77 3.94 3.88 9.04
N LEU A 78 2.84 4.58 8.82
CA LEU A 78 2.91 5.97 8.39
C LEU A 78 3.27 6.84 9.58
N ARG A 79 4.37 7.56 9.48
CA ARG A 79 4.85 8.35 10.60
C ARG A 79 4.10 9.65 10.76
N SER A 80 3.66 10.23 9.68
CA SER A 80 3.00 11.51 9.69
C SER A 80 2.14 11.63 8.46
N TRP A 81 0.97 12.27 8.60
CA TRP A 81 0.11 12.48 7.45
C TRP A 81 0.75 13.43 6.44
N ASP A 82 1.73 14.21 6.85
CA ASP A 82 2.47 15.05 5.92
C ASP A 82 3.29 14.21 4.94
N ALA A 83 3.65 13.00 5.33
CA ALA A 83 4.44 12.11 4.50
C ALA A 83 3.60 11.11 3.73
N VAL A 84 2.28 11.28 3.72
CA VAL A 84 1.41 10.27 3.15
C VAL A 84 1.60 10.11 1.64
N ARG A 85 1.86 11.20 0.92
CA ARG A 85 1.98 11.09 -0.52
C ARG A 85 3.16 10.23 -0.96
N PRO A 86 4.39 10.49 -0.52
CA PRO A 86 5.50 9.61 -0.91
C PRO A 86 5.30 8.19 -0.41
N TRP A 87 4.69 8.05 0.76
CA TRP A 87 4.41 6.72 1.31
C TRP A 87 3.46 5.94 0.40
N LEU A 88 2.37 6.59 -0.06
CA LEU A 88 1.43 5.96 -0.98
C LEU A 88 2.08 5.64 -2.31
N MET A 89 2.91 6.54 -2.82
CA MET A 89 3.58 6.31 -4.09
C MET A 89 4.53 5.12 -4.00
N ARG A 90 5.22 4.99 -2.88
CA ARG A 90 6.12 3.86 -2.66
C ARG A 90 5.36 2.54 -2.67
N ILE A 91 4.22 2.51 -1.98
CA ILE A 91 3.40 1.30 -1.96
C ILE A 91 2.89 0.98 -3.35
N THR A 92 2.50 2.01 -4.11
CA THR A 92 2.03 1.82 -5.47
C THR A 92 3.13 1.22 -6.36
N VAL A 93 4.32 1.78 -6.29
CA VAL A 93 5.44 1.29 -7.10
C VAL A 93 5.77 -0.15 -6.74
N ASN A 94 5.80 -0.46 -5.44
CA ASN A 94 6.09 -1.82 -5.00
C ASN A 94 5.04 -2.80 -5.50
N THR A 95 3.78 -2.38 -5.49
CA THR A 95 2.70 -3.22 -6.00
C THR A 95 2.87 -3.47 -7.49
N CYS A 96 3.23 -2.44 -8.23
CA CYS A 96 3.45 -2.59 -9.67
C CYS A 96 4.63 -3.51 -9.97
N HIS A 97 5.69 -3.43 -9.16
CA HIS A 97 6.82 -4.34 -9.34
C HIS A 97 6.40 -5.79 -9.18
N LYS A 98 5.49 -6.05 -8.24
CA LYS A 98 4.98 -7.38 -8.07
C LYS A 98 4.23 -7.87 -9.29
N VAL A 99 3.40 -6.99 -9.88
CA VAL A 99 2.67 -7.34 -11.08
C VAL A 99 3.64 -7.67 -12.21
N LEU A 100 4.66 -6.84 -12.35
CA LEU A 100 5.64 -7.06 -13.42
C LEU A 100 6.40 -8.36 -13.22
N ARG A 101 6.71 -8.70 -11.98
CA ARG A 101 7.38 -9.98 -11.71
C ARG A 101 6.48 -11.16 -12.07
N ARG A 102 5.18 -11.05 -11.79
CA ARG A 102 4.24 -12.09 -12.18
C ARG A 102 4.18 -12.25 -13.68
N ARG A 103 4.13 -11.13 -14.40
CA ARG A 103 4.12 -11.18 -15.85
C ARG A 103 5.35 -11.87 -16.39
N LYS A 104 6.50 -11.55 -15.79
CA LYS A 104 7.75 -12.15 -16.20
C LYS A 104 7.68 -13.67 -16.12
N ARG A 105 7.12 -14.17 -15.03
CA ARG A 105 7.02 -15.63 -14.86
C ARG A 105 6.08 -16.27 -15.86
N GLU A 106 5.13 -15.50 -16.38
CA GLU A 106 4.14 -16.03 -17.32
C GLU A 106 4.56 -15.90 -18.76
N LEU A 107 5.65 -15.19 -19.03
CA LEU A 107 6.10 -14.96 -20.40
C LEU A 107 7.03 -16.07 -20.89
N PRO A 108 7.10 -16.26 -22.23
CA PRO A 108 8.12 -17.15 -22.78
C PRO A 108 9.52 -16.69 -22.39
N THR A 109 10.46 -17.64 -22.41
CA THR A 109 11.82 -17.36 -21.97
C THR A 109 12.43 -16.15 -22.65
N ASP A 110 12.22 -16.05 -23.96
CA ASP A 110 12.78 -14.94 -24.71
C ASP A 110 12.33 -13.60 -24.17
N GLU A 111 11.04 -13.49 -23.85
CA GLU A 111 10.50 -12.23 -23.42
C GLU A 111 10.83 -11.94 -21.98
N GLN A 112 11.08 -12.97 -21.20
CA GLN A 112 11.43 -12.75 -19.80
C GLN A 112 12.73 -11.97 -19.66
N SER A 113 13.63 -12.14 -20.59
CA SER A 113 14.91 -11.46 -20.49
C SER A 113 14.77 -9.95 -20.54
N VAL A 114 13.67 -9.47 -21.11
CA VAL A 114 13.41 -8.04 -21.17
C VAL A 114 13.26 -7.44 -19.77
N PHE A 115 12.79 -8.23 -18.84
CA PHE A 115 12.53 -7.75 -17.49
C PHE A 115 13.64 -8.03 -16.50
N ASP A 116 14.75 -8.59 -16.95
CA ASP A 116 15.82 -8.98 -16.04
C ASP A 116 16.61 -7.79 -15.51
N HIS A 117 16.85 -6.81 -16.38
CA HIS A 117 17.72 -5.70 -16.04
C HIS A 117 17.26 -4.89 -14.85
N PRO A 118 16.02 -4.41 -14.83
CA PRO A 118 15.61 -3.53 -13.75
C PRO A 118 15.27 -4.27 -12.46
N GLN A 119 15.36 -5.57 -12.46
CA GLN A 119 14.88 -6.32 -11.33
C GLN A 119 15.68 -6.09 -10.06
N GLU A 120 16.98 -6.01 -10.19
CA GLU A 120 17.80 -5.78 -9.02
C GLU A 120 17.53 -4.44 -8.39
N GLU A 121 17.34 -3.44 -9.23
CA GLU A 121 17.04 -2.13 -8.71
C GLU A 121 15.70 -2.10 -8.00
N ARG A 122 14.73 -2.81 -8.54
CA ARG A 122 13.43 -2.86 -7.92
C ARG A 122 13.48 -3.56 -6.57
N GLU A 123 14.28 -4.59 -6.47
CA GLU A 123 14.41 -5.31 -5.21
C GLU A 123 15.04 -4.43 -4.15
N ARG A 124 16.01 -3.62 -4.55
CA ARG A 124 16.61 -2.70 -3.59
C ARG A 124 15.60 -1.67 -3.13
N ALA A 125 14.74 -1.23 -4.03
CA ALA A 125 13.71 -0.26 -3.68
C ALA A 125 12.68 -0.84 -2.73
N ASP A 126 12.49 -2.14 -2.75
CA ASP A 126 11.50 -2.79 -1.90
C ASP A 126 11.96 -2.96 -0.47
N ILE A 127 13.23 -2.74 -0.21
CA ILE A 127 13.78 -3.02 1.10
C ILE A 127 13.22 -2.11 2.16
N TRP A 128 12.96 -0.88 1.86
CA TRP A 128 12.46 0.02 2.88
C TRP A 128 10.95 0.08 2.77
#